data_bd49a659a39a9511db666a5246c37ca6
#
_entry.id   bd49a659a39a9511db666a5246c37ca6
#
_cell.length_a   1.000
_cell.length_b   1.000
_cell.length_c   1.000
_cell.angle_alpha   90.00
_cell.angle_beta   90.00
_cell.angle_gamma   90.00
#
_symmetry.space_group_name_H-M   'P 1'
#
loop_
_entity.id
_entity.type
_entity.pdbx_description
1 polymer ?
#
loop_
_entity_poly.entity_id
_entity_poly.type
_entity_poly.pdbx_seq_one_letter_code
_entity_poly.pdbx_strand_id
1 'polypeptide(L)'
;MSKRVLVLIGLFLACGGVYSQTATGTKTNFQTAESWKPETDVRADAVMVYGTLDKKGVTFEQRIQSWRDKGYRAEFMTGVAWGDYQDYFLGKWDGVKDHLKEGQRDREGREIAHGHLIPYIVPTESFIRYMQEKQIKRVIDAGITSIYLEEPEFWMRGGYSEAFKSEWQKYYGFPWRAQHESPENTYLSNKLKYYLYYNALNQIFTYAKTYGKSKGLDVKCFVPTHSLVNYTSWQIVSPEASLASLDCVDGYIAQVWTGTAREPNYYDGVKKERVFENAFLEYGCMKSMTAPLNRKMYFLTDPIEDRAKDWLDYKINYQATFAAQLMYPAVDTYEVMPWPDRIYQGLYQVAGTDRKERIPRDYSTQMQIMVNTLNDIRTSETQVSGTHGIGVLMANSLMFQRFPDHDGYDDPQFSSFYGQTLPLLKRGIPVELVHME
;
A
#
# COMPACT_ATOMS: atom_id res chain seq x y z
N MET A 1 -4.77 65.73 -51.76
CA MET A 1 -3.96 65.22 -50.65
C MET A 1 -4.80 64.25 -49.87
N SER A 2 -4.63 62.92 -50.11
CA SER A 2 -5.41 61.86 -49.47
C SER A 2 -4.51 61.16 -48.47
N LYS A 3 -4.85 61.17 -47.19
CA LYS A 3 -4.18 60.43 -46.12
C LYS A 3 -4.75 59.03 -46.07
N ARG A 4 -3.95 58.00 -46.42
CA ARG A 4 -4.27 56.61 -46.20
C ARG A 4 -3.90 56.22 -44.77
N VAL A 5 -4.91 55.79 -44.00
CA VAL A 5 -4.73 55.20 -42.68
C VAL A 5 -4.51 53.73 -42.87
N LEU A 6 -3.35 53.26 -42.44
CA LEU A 6 -3.01 51.84 -42.40
C LEU A 6 -3.52 51.24 -41.05
N VAL A 7 -4.49 50.34 -41.11
CA VAL A 7 -4.93 49.56 -39.95
C VAL A 7 -4.11 48.27 -39.91
N LEU A 8 -3.23 48.15 -38.91
CA LEU A 8 -2.53 46.92 -38.60
C LEU A 8 -3.46 46.05 -37.73
N ILE A 9 -3.98 44.96 -38.30
CA ILE A 9 -4.64 43.91 -37.54
C ILE A 9 -3.57 42.94 -37.04
N GLY A 10 -3.24 43.03 -35.75
CA GLY A 10 -2.39 42.05 -35.08
C GLY A 10 -3.14 40.75 -34.83
N LEU A 11 -2.79 39.70 -35.59
CA LEU A 11 -3.20 38.32 -35.25
C LEU A 11 -2.41 37.84 -34.03
N PHE A 12 -3.06 37.80 -32.88
CA PHE A 12 -2.55 37.01 -31.73
C PHE A 12 -2.80 35.52 -32.02
N LEU A 13 -1.79 34.84 -32.53
CA LEU A 13 -1.72 33.40 -32.48
C LEU A 13 -1.43 32.99 -31.01
N ALA A 14 -2.46 32.57 -30.31
CA ALA A 14 -2.30 31.87 -29.05
C ALA A 14 -1.70 30.49 -29.38
N CYS A 15 -0.38 30.38 -29.33
CA CYS A 15 0.31 29.11 -29.25
C CYS A 15 -0.03 28.53 -27.87
N GLY A 16 -1.12 27.76 -27.82
CA GLY A 16 -1.34 26.80 -26.75
C GLY A 16 -0.21 25.77 -26.82
N GLY A 17 0.83 25.99 -26.04
CA GLY A 17 1.87 24.99 -25.85
C GLY A 17 1.23 23.77 -25.22
N VAL A 18 0.97 22.76 -26.03
CA VAL A 18 0.78 21.39 -25.54
C VAL A 18 2.14 21.00 -24.96
N TYR A 19 2.31 21.19 -23.66
CA TYR A 19 3.39 20.55 -22.93
C TYR A 19 3.16 19.05 -23.07
N SER A 20 3.77 18.44 -24.05
CA SER A 20 4.04 17.02 -24.06
C SER A 20 4.95 16.77 -22.86
N GLN A 21 4.35 16.41 -21.73
CA GLN A 21 5.10 15.82 -20.62
C GLN A 21 5.67 14.51 -21.17
N THR A 22 6.95 14.54 -21.57
CA THR A 22 7.73 13.33 -21.68
C THR A 22 7.55 12.57 -20.39
N ALA A 23 7.13 11.31 -20.49
CA ALA A 23 6.75 10.45 -19.37
C ALA A 23 7.97 10.07 -18.51
N THR A 24 8.51 11.03 -17.77
CA THR A 24 9.25 10.73 -16.55
C THR A 24 8.16 10.34 -15.52
N GLY A 25 8.15 9.07 -15.13
CA GLY A 25 7.15 8.56 -14.18
C GLY A 25 7.12 9.40 -12.90
N THR A 26 6.00 9.36 -12.19
CA THR A 26 5.83 10.01 -10.89
C THR A 26 6.99 9.66 -9.97
N LYS A 27 7.61 10.67 -9.37
CA LYS A 27 8.67 10.49 -8.38
C LYS A 27 8.10 10.48 -6.97
N THR A 28 7.21 11.41 -6.69
CA THR A 28 6.57 11.56 -5.38
C THR A 28 5.06 11.63 -5.52
N ASN A 29 4.35 10.98 -4.62
CA ASN A 29 2.91 11.02 -4.51
C ASN A 29 2.45 11.02 -3.04
N PHE A 30 1.17 11.20 -2.83
CA PHE A 30 0.48 11.05 -1.55
C PHE A 30 -0.96 10.62 -1.78
N GLN A 31 -1.61 10.04 -0.77
CA GLN A 31 -2.99 9.59 -0.89
C GLN A 31 -3.97 10.47 -0.11
N THR A 32 -5.16 10.67 -0.66
CA THR A 32 -6.29 11.33 0.02
C THR A 32 -7.64 10.94 -0.60
N ALA A 33 -8.69 10.89 0.20
CA ALA A 33 -10.06 10.73 -0.29
C ALA A 33 -10.78 12.07 -0.55
N GLU A 34 -10.17 13.18 -0.19
CA GLU A 34 -10.78 14.51 -0.25
C GLU A 34 -10.45 15.25 -1.56
N SER A 35 -11.23 16.28 -1.87
CA SER A 35 -10.86 17.28 -2.89
C SER A 35 -9.70 18.13 -2.39
N TRP A 36 -9.01 18.80 -3.31
CA TRP A 36 -7.95 19.74 -2.95
C TRP A 36 -8.43 20.82 -1.98
N LYS A 37 -7.60 21.08 -0.98
CA LYS A 37 -7.73 22.18 -0.03
C LYS A 37 -6.33 22.71 0.31
N PRO A 38 -6.16 24.02 0.53
CA PRO A 38 -4.83 24.58 0.84
C PRO A 38 -4.22 24.01 2.13
N GLU A 39 -5.05 23.59 3.10
CA GLU A 39 -4.61 23.04 4.38
C GLU A 39 -4.05 21.61 4.26
N THR A 40 -4.34 20.93 3.16
CA THR A 40 -3.91 19.54 2.90
C THR A 40 -3.05 19.45 1.64
N ASP A 41 -2.59 20.59 1.14
CA ASP A 41 -1.69 20.64 -0.01
C ASP A 41 -0.29 20.23 0.39
N VAL A 42 0.19 19.13 -0.16
CA VAL A 42 1.50 18.54 0.11
C VAL A 42 2.33 18.61 -1.16
N ARG A 43 3.55 19.13 -1.08
CA ARG A 43 4.45 19.16 -2.24
C ARG A 43 4.75 17.72 -2.72
N ALA A 44 4.22 17.38 -3.90
CA ALA A 44 4.43 16.09 -4.57
C ALA A 44 4.10 16.24 -6.07
N ASP A 45 4.53 15.28 -6.89
CA ASP A 45 4.22 15.27 -8.34
C ASP A 45 2.77 14.81 -8.61
N ALA A 46 2.26 13.92 -7.76
CA ALA A 46 0.95 13.31 -7.96
C ALA A 46 0.16 13.16 -6.66
N VAL A 47 -1.14 12.96 -6.83
CA VAL A 47 -2.07 12.61 -5.76
C VAL A 47 -2.81 11.33 -6.13
N MET A 48 -2.80 10.35 -5.26
CA MET A 48 -3.63 9.15 -5.34
C MET A 48 -5.00 9.43 -4.71
N VAL A 49 -6.02 9.62 -5.54
CA VAL A 49 -7.40 9.82 -5.08
C VAL A 49 -7.98 8.49 -4.66
N TYR A 50 -8.29 8.34 -3.37
CA TYR A 50 -8.69 7.08 -2.78
C TYR A 50 -10.18 6.78 -2.98
N GLY A 51 -10.48 5.59 -3.52
CA GLY A 51 -11.82 5.06 -3.75
C GLY A 51 -12.65 5.85 -4.76
N THR A 52 -13.61 5.18 -5.39
CA THR A 52 -14.48 5.77 -6.42
C THR A 52 -15.83 6.26 -5.89
N LEU A 53 -16.21 5.93 -4.64
CA LEU A 53 -17.48 6.39 -4.08
C LEU A 53 -17.52 7.91 -3.93
N ASP A 54 -18.68 8.48 -4.13
CA ASP A 54 -18.92 9.90 -3.90
C ASP A 54 -18.77 10.23 -2.41
N LYS A 55 -18.06 11.30 -2.10
CA LYS A 55 -17.78 11.75 -0.73
C LYS A 55 -18.47 13.08 -0.47
N LYS A 56 -19.40 13.13 0.49
CA LYS A 56 -20.11 14.38 0.89
C LYS A 56 -20.76 15.11 -0.30
N GLY A 57 -21.30 14.35 -1.26
CA GLY A 57 -21.94 14.93 -2.45
C GLY A 57 -20.97 15.34 -3.56
N VAL A 58 -19.68 15.10 -3.41
CA VAL A 58 -18.65 15.33 -4.45
C VAL A 58 -18.33 14.02 -5.13
N THR A 59 -18.44 13.98 -6.46
CA THR A 59 -18.16 12.78 -7.25
C THR A 59 -16.66 12.50 -7.33
N PHE A 60 -16.31 11.26 -7.69
CA PHE A 60 -14.93 10.88 -7.93
C PHE A 60 -14.25 11.77 -8.97
N GLU A 61 -14.92 12.05 -10.08
CA GLU A 61 -14.42 12.89 -11.17
C GLU A 61 -14.19 14.34 -10.73
N GLN A 62 -15.06 14.87 -9.89
CA GLN A 62 -14.89 16.22 -9.32
C GLN A 62 -13.70 16.28 -8.36
N ARG A 63 -13.47 15.23 -7.55
CA ARG A 63 -12.29 15.14 -6.69
C ARG A 63 -11.00 15.13 -7.51
N ILE A 64 -10.92 14.31 -8.55
CA ILE A 64 -9.80 14.28 -9.49
C ILE A 64 -9.57 15.65 -10.12
N GLN A 65 -10.64 16.26 -10.63
CA GLN A 65 -10.52 17.56 -11.33
C GLN A 65 -10.00 18.65 -10.40
N SER A 66 -10.44 18.66 -9.14
CA SER A 66 -9.98 19.66 -8.15
C SER A 66 -8.45 19.63 -7.94
N TRP A 67 -7.84 18.45 -8.01
CA TRP A 67 -6.39 18.29 -7.93
C TRP A 67 -5.68 18.64 -9.25
N ARG A 68 -6.25 18.22 -10.38
CA ARG A 68 -5.71 18.59 -11.71
C ARG A 68 -5.67 20.09 -11.94
N ASP A 69 -6.67 20.82 -11.46
CA ASP A 69 -6.74 22.30 -11.55
C ASP A 69 -5.61 22.98 -10.75
N LYS A 70 -4.95 22.27 -9.86
CA LYS A 70 -3.79 22.71 -9.09
C LYS A 70 -2.45 22.19 -9.64
N GLY A 71 -2.48 21.52 -10.78
CA GLY A 71 -1.29 21.04 -11.45
C GLY A 71 -0.82 19.66 -11.03
N TYR A 72 -1.55 18.96 -10.14
CA TYR A 72 -1.21 17.58 -9.75
C TYR A 72 -1.55 16.60 -10.87
N ARG A 73 -0.70 15.58 -11.02
CA ARG A 73 -1.09 14.37 -11.71
C ARG A 73 -2.04 13.59 -10.79
N ALA A 74 -3.24 13.30 -11.28
CA ALA A 74 -4.17 12.47 -10.54
C ALA A 74 -3.92 10.99 -10.82
N GLU A 75 -3.76 10.21 -9.77
CA GLU A 75 -3.62 8.77 -9.73
C GLU A 75 -4.78 8.19 -8.90
N PHE A 76 -4.92 6.88 -8.84
CA PHE A 76 -6.01 6.21 -8.12
C PHE A 76 -5.49 5.14 -7.18
N MET A 77 -6.07 5.05 -5.98
CA MET A 77 -5.78 4.01 -5.01
C MET A 77 -7.05 3.48 -4.34
N THR A 78 -7.05 2.20 -4.00
CA THR A 78 -8.05 1.57 -3.14
C THR A 78 -7.52 0.24 -2.61
N GLY A 79 -8.06 -0.25 -1.49
CA GLY A 79 -7.77 -1.60 -1.01
C GLY A 79 -8.33 -2.68 -1.95
N VAL A 80 -7.62 -3.79 -2.11
CA VAL A 80 -8.13 -4.94 -2.88
C VAL A 80 -8.76 -5.99 -1.98
N ALA A 81 -8.33 -6.06 -0.72
CA ALA A 81 -8.90 -6.99 0.25
C ALA A 81 -10.04 -6.39 1.07
N TRP A 82 -10.15 -5.09 1.10
CA TRP A 82 -11.16 -4.30 1.81
C TRP A 82 -11.35 -2.96 1.12
N GLY A 83 -12.44 -2.26 1.39
CA GLY A 83 -12.68 -0.95 0.80
C GLY A 83 -14.14 -0.51 0.88
N ASP A 84 -14.41 0.70 0.41
CA ASP A 84 -15.73 1.31 0.35
C ASP A 84 -16.58 0.69 -0.78
N TYR A 85 -16.91 -0.62 -0.67
CA TYR A 85 -17.65 -1.39 -1.68
C TYR A 85 -19.09 -1.67 -1.28
N GLN A 86 -19.73 -0.72 -0.56
CA GLN A 86 -21.11 -0.89 -0.06
C GLN A 86 -22.12 -1.08 -1.20
N ASP A 87 -21.87 -0.53 -2.37
CA ASP A 87 -22.73 -0.75 -3.57
C ASP A 87 -22.66 -2.22 -4.05
N TYR A 88 -21.54 -2.88 -3.91
CA TYR A 88 -21.38 -4.30 -4.15
C TYR A 88 -22.07 -5.14 -3.07
N PHE A 89 -21.68 -4.94 -1.82
CA PHE A 89 -22.20 -5.74 -0.69
C PHE A 89 -23.71 -5.66 -0.53
N LEU A 90 -24.29 -4.49 -0.80
CA LEU A 90 -25.73 -4.26 -0.66
C LEU A 90 -26.53 -4.54 -1.96
N GLY A 91 -25.88 -5.10 -2.97
CA GLY A 91 -26.50 -5.51 -4.23
C GLY A 91 -26.98 -4.36 -5.11
N LYS A 92 -26.40 -3.18 -4.96
CA LYS A 92 -26.74 -2.03 -5.82
C LYS A 92 -26.09 -2.12 -7.20
N TRP A 93 -25.01 -2.89 -7.31
CA TRP A 93 -24.29 -3.04 -8.57
C TRP A 93 -24.96 -4.02 -9.53
N ASP A 94 -25.35 -5.20 -9.06
CA ASP A 94 -25.88 -6.29 -9.89
C ASP A 94 -27.23 -6.85 -9.43
N GLY A 95 -27.81 -6.27 -8.36
CA GLY A 95 -29.08 -6.72 -7.78
C GLY A 95 -28.96 -7.91 -6.82
N VAL A 96 -27.77 -8.47 -6.63
CA VAL A 96 -27.50 -9.59 -5.71
C VAL A 96 -27.21 -9.05 -4.32
N LYS A 97 -28.13 -9.22 -3.38
CA LYS A 97 -28.03 -8.66 -2.01
C LYS A 97 -27.13 -9.46 -1.06
N ASP A 98 -26.43 -10.47 -1.54
CA ASP A 98 -25.82 -11.51 -0.70
C ASP A 98 -24.30 -11.53 -0.72
N HIS A 99 -23.67 -10.52 -1.32
CA HIS A 99 -22.21 -10.41 -1.41
C HIS A 99 -21.50 -10.25 -0.06
N LEU A 100 -22.20 -9.86 1.01
CA LEU A 100 -21.66 -9.91 2.37
C LEU A 100 -21.23 -11.33 2.80
N LYS A 101 -21.76 -12.38 2.17
CA LYS A 101 -21.33 -13.76 2.37
C LYS A 101 -19.93 -14.06 1.80
N GLU A 102 -19.41 -13.20 0.94
CA GLU A 102 -18.06 -13.29 0.40
C GLU A 102 -17.00 -12.71 1.36
N GLY A 103 -17.42 -12.13 2.48
CA GLY A 103 -16.52 -11.70 3.55
C GLY A 103 -15.73 -12.87 4.15
N GLN A 104 -14.48 -12.58 4.56
CA GLN A 104 -13.68 -13.53 5.32
C GLN A 104 -14.33 -13.76 6.68
N ARG A 105 -14.36 -15.04 7.12
CA ARG A 105 -14.93 -15.44 8.41
C ARG A 105 -13.96 -16.32 9.17
N ASP A 106 -13.93 -16.14 10.49
CA ASP A 106 -13.19 -17.00 11.39
C ASP A 106 -13.94 -18.32 11.69
N ARG A 107 -13.32 -19.16 12.54
CA ARG A 107 -13.85 -20.47 12.93
C ARG A 107 -15.23 -20.39 13.59
N GLU A 108 -15.49 -19.34 14.35
CA GLU A 108 -16.76 -19.10 15.02
C GLU A 108 -17.83 -18.45 14.11
N GLY A 109 -17.50 -18.25 12.82
CA GLY A 109 -18.37 -17.63 11.85
C GLY A 109 -18.45 -16.10 11.96
N ARG A 110 -17.61 -15.46 12.79
CA ARG A 110 -17.55 -14.01 12.90
C ARG A 110 -16.91 -13.41 11.67
N GLU A 111 -17.45 -12.28 11.23
CA GLU A 111 -16.87 -11.51 10.12
C GLU A 111 -15.52 -10.90 10.52
N ILE A 112 -14.55 -10.99 9.64
CA ILE A 112 -13.29 -10.28 9.75
C ILE A 112 -13.45 -9.00 8.92
N ALA A 113 -13.44 -7.84 9.56
CA ALA A 113 -13.72 -6.57 8.93
C ALA A 113 -12.66 -5.51 9.30
N HIS A 114 -12.36 -4.65 8.34
CA HIS A 114 -11.52 -3.46 8.55
C HIS A 114 -12.32 -2.35 9.28
N GLY A 115 -13.62 -2.32 9.06
CA GLY A 115 -14.55 -1.35 9.68
C GLY A 115 -16.00 -1.73 9.49
N HIS A 116 -16.91 -0.89 9.92
CA HIS A 116 -18.34 -1.13 9.77
C HIS A 116 -18.72 -1.21 8.27
N LEU A 117 -19.34 -2.31 7.84
CA LEU A 117 -19.65 -2.60 6.43
C LEU A 117 -18.44 -2.59 5.48
N ILE A 118 -17.27 -2.88 6.02
CA ILE A 118 -16.01 -3.03 5.24
C ILE A 118 -15.39 -4.39 5.61
N PRO A 119 -15.99 -5.51 5.19
CA PRO A 119 -15.42 -6.83 5.42
C PRO A 119 -14.13 -7.01 4.60
N TYR A 120 -13.19 -7.81 5.13
CA TYR A 120 -12.15 -8.39 4.30
C TYR A 120 -12.78 -9.43 3.37
N ILE A 121 -12.41 -9.40 2.10
CA ILE A 121 -13.09 -10.13 1.02
C ILE A 121 -12.38 -11.46 0.74
N VAL A 122 -13.15 -12.48 0.42
CA VAL A 122 -12.68 -13.62 -0.38
C VAL A 122 -12.80 -13.19 -1.85
N PRO A 123 -11.71 -13.09 -2.61
CA PRO A 123 -11.76 -12.58 -3.98
C PRO A 123 -12.37 -13.63 -4.93
N THR A 124 -13.69 -13.63 -4.99
CA THR A 124 -14.50 -14.46 -5.89
C THR A 124 -14.48 -13.89 -7.32
N GLU A 125 -14.92 -14.69 -8.29
CA GLU A 125 -15.10 -14.23 -9.67
C GLU A 125 -16.05 -13.02 -9.75
N SER A 126 -17.11 -13.00 -8.94
CA SER A 126 -18.05 -11.88 -8.84
C SER A 126 -17.37 -10.60 -8.38
N PHE A 127 -16.55 -10.67 -7.33
CA PHE A 127 -15.81 -9.51 -6.83
C PHE A 127 -14.75 -9.03 -7.83
N ILE A 128 -14.02 -9.94 -8.47
CA ILE A 128 -13.04 -9.58 -9.50
C ILE A 128 -13.72 -8.83 -10.64
N ARG A 129 -14.87 -9.32 -11.11
CA ARG A 129 -15.65 -8.63 -12.15
C ARG A 129 -16.16 -7.26 -11.70
N TYR A 130 -16.63 -7.13 -10.45
CA TYR A 130 -17.00 -5.84 -9.89
C TYR A 130 -15.82 -4.85 -9.89
N MET A 131 -14.66 -5.28 -9.46
CA MET A 131 -13.45 -4.45 -9.50
C MET A 131 -13.11 -3.99 -10.91
N GLN A 132 -13.17 -4.89 -11.89
CA GLN A 132 -12.90 -4.58 -13.28
C GLN A 132 -13.91 -3.59 -13.87
N GLU A 133 -15.20 -3.93 -13.80
CA GLU A 133 -16.26 -3.22 -14.52
C GLU A 133 -16.72 -1.94 -13.82
N LYS A 134 -16.68 -1.91 -12.49
CA LYS A 134 -17.19 -0.77 -11.71
C LYS A 134 -16.07 0.16 -11.24
N GLN A 135 -14.98 -0.40 -10.71
CA GLN A 135 -13.89 0.42 -10.17
C GLN A 135 -12.91 0.80 -11.28
N ILE A 136 -12.19 -0.15 -11.84
CA ILE A 136 -11.07 0.08 -12.76
C ILE A 136 -11.53 0.76 -14.06
N LYS A 137 -12.65 0.31 -14.63
CA LYS A 137 -13.21 0.93 -15.83
C LYS A 137 -13.50 2.42 -15.62
N ARG A 138 -14.17 2.79 -14.52
CA ARG A 138 -14.48 4.19 -14.17
C ARG A 138 -13.20 5.04 -14.03
N VAL A 139 -12.19 4.48 -13.37
CA VAL A 139 -10.90 5.12 -13.15
C VAL A 139 -10.20 5.44 -14.47
N ILE A 140 -10.15 4.48 -15.38
CA ILE A 140 -9.54 4.64 -16.71
C ILE A 140 -10.36 5.59 -17.59
N ASP A 141 -11.69 5.51 -17.55
CA ASP A 141 -12.57 6.44 -18.28
C ASP A 141 -12.42 7.89 -17.78
N ALA A 142 -12.01 8.10 -16.52
CA ALA A 142 -11.64 9.41 -15.97
C ALA A 142 -10.22 9.88 -16.37
N GLY A 143 -9.53 9.12 -17.23
CA GLY A 143 -8.19 9.46 -17.75
C GLY A 143 -7.06 9.25 -16.75
N ILE A 144 -7.21 8.34 -15.78
CA ILE A 144 -6.14 7.95 -14.86
C ILE A 144 -5.35 6.80 -15.47
N THR A 145 -4.02 6.88 -15.34
CA THR A 145 -3.06 5.92 -15.90
C THR A 145 -2.18 5.24 -14.86
N SER A 146 -2.27 5.62 -13.59
CA SER A 146 -1.57 4.93 -12.49
C SER A 146 -2.60 4.45 -11.48
N ILE A 147 -2.63 3.13 -11.24
CA ILE A 147 -3.60 2.44 -10.40
C ILE A 147 -2.86 1.68 -9.31
N TYR A 148 -3.25 1.92 -8.07
CA TYR A 148 -2.70 1.28 -6.88
C TYR A 148 -3.80 0.47 -6.20
N LEU A 149 -3.58 -0.86 -6.09
CA LEU A 149 -4.46 -1.75 -5.34
C LEU A 149 -3.69 -2.27 -4.14
N GLU A 150 -4.05 -1.74 -2.97
CA GLU A 150 -3.29 -1.98 -1.75
C GLU A 150 -3.77 -3.21 -0.98
N GLU A 151 -2.86 -3.75 -0.20
CA GLU A 151 -3.09 -4.72 0.86
C GLU A 151 -3.89 -5.95 0.40
N PRO A 152 -3.30 -6.80 -0.47
CA PRO A 152 -3.92 -8.08 -0.85
C PRO A 152 -3.86 -9.09 0.30
N GLU A 153 -4.66 -8.87 1.33
CA GLU A 153 -4.58 -9.48 2.65
C GLU A 153 -5.64 -10.55 2.89
N PHE A 154 -5.19 -11.76 3.20
CA PHE A 154 -6.08 -12.78 3.71
C PHE A 154 -5.65 -13.17 5.13
N TRP A 155 -6.52 -12.96 6.12
CA TRP A 155 -6.23 -13.31 7.51
C TRP A 155 -6.09 -14.82 7.69
N MET A 156 -5.05 -15.29 8.40
CA MET A 156 -4.85 -16.72 8.64
C MET A 156 -6.01 -17.35 9.41
N ARG A 157 -6.61 -16.60 10.36
CA ARG A 157 -7.83 -17.04 11.07
C ARG A 157 -9.08 -17.12 10.19
N GLY A 158 -9.08 -16.48 9.01
CA GLY A 158 -10.12 -16.60 7.99
C GLY A 158 -10.10 -17.97 7.30
N GLY A 159 -11.03 -18.19 6.35
CA GLY A 159 -11.08 -19.44 5.60
C GLY A 159 -12.25 -20.35 5.99
N TYR A 160 -13.22 -19.83 6.72
CA TYR A 160 -14.40 -20.61 7.15
C TYR A 160 -15.71 -20.16 6.47
N SER A 161 -15.68 -19.10 5.66
CA SER A 161 -16.86 -18.66 4.89
C SER A 161 -17.22 -19.65 3.77
N GLU A 162 -18.50 -19.71 3.39
CA GLU A 162 -18.95 -20.57 2.29
C GLU A 162 -18.28 -20.17 0.96
N ALA A 163 -18.01 -18.89 0.75
CA ALA A 163 -17.26 -18.43 -0.41
C ALA A 163 -15.85 -19.06 -0.47
N PHE A 164 -15.11 -19.06 0.65
CA PHE A 164 -13.80 -19.70 0.72
C PHE A 164 -13.86 -21.21 0.49
N LYS A 165 -14.86 -21.90 1.07
CA LYS A 165 -15.06 -23.34 0.86
C LYS A 165 -15.36 -23.68 -0.59
N SER A 166 -16.11 -22.80 -1.27
CA SER A 166 -16.37 -22.94 -2.72
C SER A 166 -15.09 -22.77 -3.53
N GLU A 167 -14.26 -21.75 -3.23
CA GLU A 167 -12.97 -21.55 -3.90
C GLU A 167 -11.99 -22.71 -3.61
N TRP A 168 -12.02 -23.28 -2.42
CA TRP A 168 -11.25 -24.49 -2.08
C TRP A 168 -11.64 -25.67 -2.98
N GLN A 169 -12.94 -25.95 -3.12
CA GLN A 169 -13.42 -27.04 -3.96
C GLN A 169 -13.01 -26.85 -5.43
N LYS A 170 -13.06 -25.60 -5.92
CA LYS A 170 -12.61 -25.28 -7.28
C LYS A 170 -11.11 -25.50 -7.46
N TYR A 171 -10.31 -25.09 -6.49
CA TYR A 171 -8.86 -25.11 -6.59
C TYR A 171 -8.27 -26.51 -6.37
N TYR A 172 -8.74 -27.23 -5.35
CA TYR A 172 -8.19 -28.54 -4.98
C TYR A 172 -8.96 -29.73 -5.57
N GLY A 173 -10.20 -29.57 -5.97
CA GLY A 173 -11.04 -30.66 -6.50
C GLY A 173 -11.55 -31.64 -5.44
N PHE A 174 -11.36 -31.35 -4.15
CA PHE A 174 -11.86 -32.17 -3.04
C PHE A 174 -12.50 -31.32 -1.96
N PRO A 175 -13.36 -31.91 -1.05
CA PRO A 175 -14.06 -31.18 -0.01
C PRO A 175 -13.13 -30.38 0.90
N TRP A 176 -13.60 -29.19 1.32
CA TRP A 176 -12.90 -28.33 2.24
C TRP A 176 -12.55 -29.07 3.54
N ARG A 177 -11.36 -28.77 4.06
CA ARG A 177 -10.86 -29.27 5.33
C ARG A 177 -10.58 -28.11 6.26
N ALA A 178 -11.01 -28.22 7.52
CA ALA A 178 -10.80 -27.17 8.49
C ALA A 178 -9.32 -27.02 8.85
N GLN A 179 -8.81 -25.79 8.70
CA GLN A 179 -7.37 -25.54 8.88
C GLN A 179 -6.85 -25.84 10.28
N HIS A 180 -7.69 -25.70 11.33
CA HIS A 180 -7.32 -25.98 12.72
C HIS A 180 -7.16 -27.47 13.08
N GLU A 181 -7.54 -28.38 12.18
CA GLU A 181 -7.50 -29.80 12.46
C GLU A 181 -6.10 -30.42 12.25
N SER A 182 -5.26 -29.79 11.41
CA SER A 182 -3.89 -30.25 11.22
C SER A 182 -2.99 -29.16 10.60
N PRO A 183 -1.66 -29.25 10.80
CA PRO A 183 -0.70 -28.38 10.11
C PRO A 183 -0.78 -28.47 8.57
N GLU A 184 -1.08 -29.65 8.02
CA GLU A 184 -1.28 -29.84 6.58
C GLU A 184 -2.49 -29.03 6.08
N ASN A 185 -3.63 -29.09 6.79
CA ASN A 185 -4.82 -28.34 6.43
C ASN A 185 -4.57 -26.82 6.52
N THR A 186 -3.81 -26.37 7.53
CA THR A 186 -3.37 -24.97 7.63
C THR A 186 -2.52 -24.57 6.45
N TYR A 187 -1.54 -25.38 6.07
CA TYR A 187 -0.70 -25.13 4.90
C TYR A 187 -1.52 -25.00 3.62
N LEU A 188 -2.42 -25.96 3.37
CA LEU A 188 -3.30 -25.93 2.20
C LEU A 188 -4.21 -24.70 2.20
N SER A 189 -4.79 -24.36 3.36
CA SER A 189 -5.64 -23.18 3.52
C SER A 189 -4.89 -21.89 3.19
N ASN A 190 -3.70 -21.70 3.76
CA ASN A 190 -2.90 -20.50 3.55
C ASN A 190 -2.36 -20.42 2.12
N LYS A 191 -1.99 -21.56 1.52
CA LYS A 191 -1.62 -21.61 0.10
C LYS A 191 -2.76 -21.19 -0.83
N LEU A 192 -3.99 -21.61 -0.53
CA LEU A 192 -5.17 -21.15 -1.29
C LEU A 192 -5.40 -19.65 -1.11
N LYS A 193 -5.33 -19.13 0.13
CA LYS A 193 -5.48 -17.68 0.42
C LYS A 193 -4.49 -16.85 -0.39
N TYR A 194 -3.24 -17.29 -0.44
CA TYR A 194 -2.19 -16.69 -1.25
C TYR A 194 -2.55 -16.69 -2.73
N TYR A 195 -2.96 -17.85 -3.27
CA TYR A 195 -3.34 -17.98 -4.67
C TYR A 195 -4.53 -17.10 -5.05
N LEU A 196 -5.52 -16.95 -4.18
CA LEU A 196 -6.72 -16.17 -4.49
C LEU A 196 -6.39 -14.70 -4.78
N TYR A 197 -5.56 -14.05 -3.96
CA TYR A 197 -5.15 -12.67 -4.23
C TYR A 197 -4.14 -12.55 -5.37
N TYR A 198 -3.24 -13.52 -5.53
CA TYR A 198 -2.38 -13.57 -6.71
C TYR A 198 -3.20 -13.59 -8.02
N ASN A 199 -4.18 -14.46 -8.08
CA ASN A 199 -5.07 -14.60 -9.23
C ASN A 199 -5.97 -13.35 -9.43
N ALA A 200 -6.50 -12.80 -8.35
CA ALA A 200 -7.35 -11.60 -8.42
C ALA A 200 -6.58 -10.40 -8.99
N LEU A 201 -5.40 -10.11 -8.46
CA LEU A 201 -4.58 -8.99 -8.96
C LEU A 201 -4.11 -9.22 -10.38
N ASN A 202 -3.74 -10.45 -10.75
CA ASN A 202 -3.41 -10.78 -12.14
C ASN A 202 -4.57 -10.45 -13.10
N GLN A 203 -5.79 -10.88 -12.76
CA GLN A 203 -6.96 -10.62 -13.59
C GLN A 203 -7.34 -9.14 -13.65
N ILE A 204 -7.36 -8.45 -12.50
CA ILE A 204 -7.76 -7.04 -12.42
C ILE A 204 -6.74 -6.14 -13.15
N PHE A 205 -5.45 -6.35 -12.93
CA PHE A 205 -4.40 -5.55 -13.58
C PHE A 205 -4.25 -5.85 -15.07
N THR A 206 -4.44 -7.11 -15.48
CA THR A 206 -4.48 -7.47 -16.91
C THR A 206 -5.66 -6.78 -17.60
N TYR A 207 -6.83 -6.75 -16.97
CA TYR A 207 -7.98 -5.99 -17.44
C TYR A 207 -7.65 -4.49 -17.54
N ALA A 208 -7.06 -3.90 -16.51
CA ALA A 208 -6.69 -2.48 -16.50
C ALA A 208 -5.78 -2.11 -17.67
N LYS A 209 -4.73 -2.88 -17.91
CA LYS A 209 -3.81 -2.66 -19.05
C LYS A 209 -4.51 -2.85 -20.39
N THR A 210 -5.31 -3.89 -20.54
CA THR A 210 -6.03 -4.20 -21.79
C THR A 210 -7.08 -3.12 -22.10
N TYR A 211 -7.88 -2.74 -21.11
CA TYR A 211 -8.88 -1.68 -21.26
C TYR A 211 -8.24 -0.32 -21.50
N GLY A 212 -7.17 0.02 -20.77
CA GLY A 212 -6.40 1.23 -21.01
C GLY A 212 -5.86 1.31 -22.42
N LYS A 213 -5.26 0.23 -22.91
CA LYS A 213 -4.76 0.15 -24.29
C LYS A 213 -5.87 0.38 -25.32
N SER A 214 -7.07 -0.14 -25.10
CA SER A 214 -8.24 0.11 -25.97
C SER A 214 -8.67 1.58 -26.02
N LYS A 215 -8.29 2.37 -25.01
CA LYS A 215 -8.52 3.82 -24.92
C LYS A 215 -7.30 4.65 -25.35
N GLY A 216 -6.22 4.01 -25.83
CA GLY A 216 -4.97 4.68 -26.16
C GLY A 216 -4.14 5.14 -24.97
N LEU A 217 -4.37 4.55 -23.77
CA LEU A 217 -3.69 4.88 -22.53
C LEU A 217 -2.70 3.78 -22.13
N ASP A 218 -1.51 4.18 -21.66
CA ASP A 218 -0.52 3.28 -21.04
C ASP A 218 -0.74 3.23 -19.53
N VAL A 219 -1.50 2.25 -19.07
CA VAL A 219 -1.86 2.09 -17.65
C VAL A 219 -0.74 1.36 -16.90
N LYS A 220 -0.34 1.91 -15.77
CA LYS A 220 0.60 1.34 -14.81
C LYS A 220 -0.13 0.86 -13.56
N CYS A 221 0.26 -0.32 -13.07
CA CYS A 221 -0.38 -0.99 -11.95
C CYS A 221 0.61 -1.27 -10.83
N PHE A 222 0.26 -0.86 -9.61
CA PHE A 222 1.13 -0.92 -8.44
C PHE A 222 0.43 -1.61 -7.27
N VAL A 223 1.23 -2.25 -6.40
CA VAL A 223 0.77 -2.91 -5.18
C VAL A 223 1.37 -2.22 -3.96
N PRO A 224 0.66 -1.32 -3.29
CA PRO A 224 1.04 -0.91 -1.94
C PRO A 224 0.89 -2.08 -0.97
N THR A 225 1.93 -2.36 -0.18
CA THR A 225 1.97 -3.56 0.67
C THR A 225 2.92 -3.41 1.85
N HIS A 226 2.77 -4.28 2.82
CA HIS A 226 3.66 -4.42 3.96
C HIS A 226 4.70 -5.53 3.73
N SER A 227 5.71 -5.59 4.59
CA SER A 227 6.74 -6.60 4.49
C SER A 227 6.26 -8.00 4.89
N LEU A 228 6.93 -9.03 4.38
CA LEU A 228 6.72 -10.41 4.82
C LEU A 228 6.88 -10.57 6.34
N VAL A 229 7.77 -9.78 6.96
CA VAL A 229 7.96 -9.77 8.42
C VAL A 229 6.69 -9.31 9.12
N ASN A 230 6.08 -8.21 8.66
CA ASN A 230 4.83 -7.69 9.21
C ASN A 230 3.69 -8.69 9.00
N TYR A 231 3.47 -9.15 7.78
CA TYR A 231 2.38 -10.07 7.46
C TYR A 231 2.45 -11.37 8.23
N THR A 232 3.64 -11.93 8.39
CA THR A 232 3.79 -13.14 9.18
C THR A 232 3.52 -12.86 10.67
N SER A 233 3.99 -11.73 11.20
CA SER A 233 3.72 -11.31 12.59
C SER A 233 2.24 -11.08 12.85
N TRP A 234 1.53 -10.48 11.90
CA TRP A 234 0.07 -10.21 12.01
C TRP A 234 -0.79 -11.41 11.69
N GLN A 235 -0.21 -12.52 11.29
CA GLN A 235 -0.95 -13.69 10.81
C GLN A 235 -1.84 -13.36 9.59
N ILE A 236 -1.24 -12.72 8.61
CA ILE A 236 -1.85 -12.41 7.30
C ILE A 236 -1.10 -13.16 6.21
N VAL A 237 -1.82 -13.61 5.20
CA VAL A 237 -1.27 -14.21 3.98
C VAL A 237 -1.43 -13.20 2.84
N SER A 238 -0.31 -12.89 2.18
CA SER A 238 -0.27 -11.99 1.02
C SER A 238 0.66 -12.54 -0.05
N PRO A 239 0.32 -12.46 -1.34
CA PRO A 239 1.17 -12.95 -2.43
C PRO A 239 2.25 -11.95 -2.87
N GLU A 240 2.63 -11.02 -2.04
CA GLU A 240 3.39 -9.81 -2.37
C GLU A 240 4.63 -10.07 -3.25
N ALA A 241 5.51 -11.00 -2.87
CA ALA A 241 6.74 -11.25 -3.65
C ALA A 241 6.44 -11.90 -5.00
N SER A 242 5.51 -12.86 -5.06
CA SER A 242 5.15 -13.52 -6.32
C SER A 242 4.45 -12.59 -7.30
N LEU A 243 3.79 -11.54 -6.83
CA LEU A 243 3.18 -10.55 -7.72
C LEU A 243 4.21 -9.81 -8.56
N ALA A 244 5.47 -9.70 -8.12
CA ALA A 244 6.55 -9.07 -8.89
C ALA A 244 6.82 -9.80 -10.23
N SER A 245 6.53 -11.09 -10.32
CA SER A 245 6.70 -11.89 -11.53
C SER A 245 5.62 -11.66 -12.59
N LEU A 246 4.51 -11.02 -12.24
CA LEU A 246 3.41 -10.75 -13.17
C LEU A 246 3.74 -9.58 -14.10
N ASP A 247 3.59 -9.78 -15.42
CA ASP A 247 3.81 -8.73 -16.42
C ASP A 247 2.89 -7.51 -16.24
N CYS A 248 1.74 -7.72 -15.61
CA CYS A 248 0.79 -6.66 -15.35
C CYS A 248 1.14 -5.79 -14.13
N VAL A 249 2.12 -6.16 -13.30
CA VAL A 249 2.59 -5.39 -12.14
C VAL A 249 3.79 -4.55 -12.52
N ASP A 250 3.70 -3.24 -12.39
CA ASP A 250 4.80 -2.29 -12.71
C ASP A 250 5.66 -1.96 -11.48
N GLY A 251 5.12 -2.09 -10.27
CA GLY A 251 5.86 -1.78 -9.05
C GLY A 251 5.03 -1.86 -7.77
N TYR A 252 5.60 -1.28 -6.70
CA TYR A 252 5.07 -1.37 -5.35
C TYR A 252 5.18 -0.03 -4.61
N ILE A 253 4.40 0.11 -3.54
CA ILE A 253 4.69 1.02 -2.43
C ILE A 253 5.00 0.16 -1.21
N ALA A 254 6.22 0.29 -0.67
CA ALA A 254 6.62 -0.31 0.58
C ALA A 254 6.08 0.52 1.74
N GLN A 255 5.04 0.04 2.39
CA GLN A 255 4.38 0.72 3.49
C GLN A 255 5.05 0.34 4.81
N VAL A 256 5.82 1.25 5.39
CA VAL A 256 6.37 1.12 6.73
C VAL A 256 5.71 2.15 7.63
N TRP A 257 4.78 1.70 8.43
CA TRP A 257 4.14 2.56 9.41
C TRP A 257 5.03 2.66 10.65
N THR A 258 5.12 3.83 11.23
CA THR A 258 5.86 4.01 12.48
C THR A 258 5.36 3.04 13.56
N GLY A 259 4.05 2.77 13.61
CA GLY A 259 3.46 1.80 14.52
C GLY A 259 3.95 0.37 14.30
N THR A 260 4.12 -0.08 13.05
CA THR A 260 4.61 -1.44 12.75
C THR A 260 6.09 -1.60 13.09
N ALA A 261 6.89 -0.59 12.78
CA ALA A 261 8.31 -0.59 13.12
C ALA A 261 8.56 -0.56 14.65
N ARG A 262 7.53 -0.27 15.44
CA ARG A 262 7.61 -0.27 16.92
C ARG A 262 7.38 -1.63 17.55
N GLU A 263 7.08 -2.67 16.79
CA GLU A 263 6.90 -4.01 17.37
C GLU A 263 8.16 -4.42 18.16
N PRO A 264 8.00 -4.74 19.47
CA PRO A 264 9.15 -5.03 20.32
C PRO A 264 9.82 -6.35 19.91
N ASN A 265 11.12 -6.36 19.82
CA ASN A 265 11.91 -7.57 19.55
C ASN A 265 12.99 -7.77 20.62
N TYR A 266 13.58 -8.98 20.61
CA TYR A 266 14.66 -9.36 21.53
C TYR A 266 16.03 -9.11 20.91
N TYR A 267 16.90 -8.49 21.68
CA TYR A 267 18.33 -8.40 21.40
C TYR A 267 19.10 -8.35 22.71
N ASP A 268 20.11 -9.19 22.84
CA ASP A 268 20.96 -9.30 24.03
C ASP A 268 20.14 -9.47 25.33
N GLY A 269 19.13 -10.35 25.28
CA GLY A 269 18.22 -10.64 26.40
C GLY A 269 17.21 -9.54 26.72
N VAL A 270 17.22 -8.41 26.03
CA VAL A 270 16.31 -7.29 26.28
C VAL A 270 15.26 -7.16 25.17
N LYS A 271 13.98 -7.28 25.58
CA LYS A 271 12.84 -6.98 24.71
C LYS A 271 12.52 -5.49 24.74
N LYS A 272 12.58 -4.82 23.60
CA LYS A 272 12.19 -3.41 23.44
C LYS A 272 11.88 -3.04 21.98
N GLU A 273 11.25 -1.89 21.79
CA GLU A 273 11.11 -1.26 20.49
C GLU A 273 12.48 -0.88 19.92
N ARG A 274 12.70 -1.18 18.62
CA ARG A 274 13.91 -0.83 17.86
C ARG A 274 13.50 -0.32 16.49
N VAL A 275 12.93 0.87 16.50
CA VAL A 275 12.18 1.42 15.37
C VAL A 275 13.01 1.56 14.11
N PHE A 276 14.23 2.07 14.22
CA PHE A 276 15.13 2.22 13.07
C PHE A 276 15.48 0.87 12.45
N GLU A 277 15.88 -0.10 13.27
CA GLU A 277 16.30 -1.43 12.79
C GLU A 277 15.13 -2.20 12.18
N ASN A 278 13.95 -2.13 12.80
CA ASN A 278 12.76 -2.77 12.26
C ASN A 278 12.39 -2.15 10.90
N ALA A 279 12.28 -0.83 10.84
CA ALA A 279 11.97 -0.14 9.59
C ALA A 279 13.00 -0.44 8.49
N PHE A 280 14.31 -0.47 8.84
CA PHE A 280 15.35 -0.85 7.89
C PHE A 280 15.13 -2.25 7.33
N LEU A 281 14.83 -3.22 8.19
CA LEU A 281 14.57 -4.60 7.76
C LEU A 281 13.28 -4.71 6.95
N GLU A 282 12.21 -4.01 7.32
CA GLU A 282 10.95 -3.96 6.57
C GLU A 282 11.16 -3.41 5.15
N TYR A 283 11.82 -2.26 5.01
CA TYR A 283 12.16 -1.70 3.69
C TYR A 283 13.07 -2.64 2.88
N GLY A 284 14.07 -3.25 3.51
CA GLY A 284 14.98 -4.20 2.86
C GLY A 284 14.25 -5.42 2.33
N CYS A 285 13.31 -5.96 3.11
CA CYS A 285 12.46 -7.07 2.73
C CYS A 285 11.69 -6.74 1.44
N MET A 286 10.99 -5.60 1.42
CA MET A 286 10.18 -5.21 0.26
C MET A 286 11.04 -4.81 -0.96
N LYS A 287 12.15 -4.11 -0.74
CA LYS A 287 13.09 -3.79 -1.84
C LYS A 287 13.61 -5.05 -2.52
N SER A 288 13.88 -6.11 -1.76
CA SER A 288 14.41 -7.36 -2.33
C SER A 288 13.44 -8.06 -3.27
N MET A 289 12.12 -7.87 -3.11
CA MET A 289 11.11 -8.42 -4.03
C MET A 289 11.19 -7.84 -5.43
N THR A 290 11.64 -6.60 -5.55
CA THR A 290 11.60 -5.85 -6.81
C THR A 290 12.92 -5.83 -7.55
N ALA A 291 14.03 -6.03 -6.87
CA ALA A 291 15.37 -5.90 -7.41
C ALA A 291 15.65 -6.82 -8.62
N PRO A 292 15.30 -8.12 -8.60
CA PRO A 292 15.59 -9.03 -9.72
C PRO A 292 14.89 -8.66 -11.03
N LEU A 293 13.70 -8.04 -10.93
CA LEU A 293 12.84 -7.73 -12.07
C LEU A 293 12.81 -6.23 -12.40
N ASN A 294 13.61 -5.43 -11.69
CA ASN A 294 13.66 -3.98 -11.83
C ASN A 294 12.27 -3.32 -11.77
N ARG A 295 11.39 -3.82 -10.89
CA ARG A 295 10.09 -3.21 -10.65
C ARG A 295 10.25 -1.91 -9.89
N LYS A 296 9.40 -0.93 -10.17
CA LYS A 296 9.45 0.36 -9.49
C LYS A 296 9.07 0.19 -8.02
N MET A 297 9.83 0.84 -7.13
CA MET A 297 9.57 0.81 -5.69
C MET A 297 9.42 2.23 -5.16
N TYR A 298 8.27 2.52 -4.54
CA TYR A 298 8.08 3.69 -3.71
C TYR A 298 8.25 3.31 -2.25
N PHE A 299 8.82 4.19 -1.44
CA PHE A 299 8.83 4.03 0.00
C PHE A 299 7.85 5.00 0.66
N LEU A 300 7.08 4.49 1.63
CA LEU A 300 6.18 5.25 2.48
C LEU A 300 6.61 5.11 3.94
N THR A 301 6.63 6.23 4.66
CA THR A 301 6.67 6.26 6.13
C THR A 301 5.48 7.04 6.65
N ASP A 302 4.59 6.40 7.42
CA ASP A 302 3.46 7.08 8.08
C ASP A 302 3.95 7.79 9.35
N PRO A 303 3.74 9.09 9.50
CA PRO A 303 4.23 9.88 10.63
C PRO A 303 3.45 9.70 11.93
N ILE A 304 2.27 9.09 11.88
CA ILE A 304 1.38 8.94 13.04
C ILE A 304 0.85 7.51 13.12
N GLU A 305 1.05 6.89 14.29
CA GLU A 305 0.47 5.57 14.57
C GLU A 305 -0.91 5.67 15.23
N ASP A 306 -1.63 4.55 15.25
CA ASP A 306 -2.98 4.46 15.81
C ASP A 306 -3.01 4.44 17.35
N ARG A 307 -1.88 4.14 18.00
CA ARG A 307 -1.77 4.10 19.47
C ARG A 307 -1.51 5.50 20.02
N ALA A 308 -2.22 5.86 21.09
CA ALA A 308 -2.02 7.15 21.77
C ALA A 308 -0.62 7.26 22.35
N LYS A 309 0.13 8.27 21.89
CA LYS A 309 1.49 8.60 22.32
C LYS A 309 1.57 10.10 22.62
N ASP A 310 2.66 10.54 23.20
CA ASP A 310 2.95 11.95 23.23
C ASP A 310 3.63 12.43 21.92
N TRP A 311 3.62 13.74 21.70
CA TRP A 311 4.12 14.31 20.45
C TRP A 311 5.64 14.20 20.27
N LEU A 312 6.39 14.13 21.37
CA LEU A 312 7.83 13.92 21.31
C LEU A 312 8.13 12.48 20.87
N ASP A 313 7.38 11.53 21.39
CA ASP A 313 7.49 10.13 21.02
C ASP A 313 7.18 9.92 19.53
N TYR A 314 6.05 10.45 19.01
CA TYR A 314 5.74 10.40 17.57
C TYR A 314 6.89 10.98 16.73
N LYS A 315 7.39 12.15 17.12
CA LYS A 315 8.44 12.86 16.41
C LYS A 315 9.74 12.06 16.30
N ILE A 316 10.19 11.47 17.41
CA ILE A 316 11.44 10.67 17.47
C ILE A 316 11.29 9.40 16.62
N ASN A 317 10.16 8.72 16.74
CA ASN A 317 9.96 7.46 16.03
C ASN A 317 9.73 7.66 14.52
N TYR A 318 9.06 8.74 14.11
CA TYR A 318 8.99 9.12 12.70
C TYR A 318 10.37 9.47 12.13
N GLN A 319 11.24 10.15 12.88
CA GLN A 319 12.62 10.39 12.46
C GLN A 319 13.38 9.07 12.25
N ALA A 320 13.16 8.08 13.10
CA ALA A 320 13.82 6.79 13.00
C ALA A 320 13.40 6.01 11.74
N THR A 321 12.09 5.95 11.44
CA THR A 321 11.58 5.31 10.21
C THR A 321 11.99 6.07 8.96
N PHE A 322 11.95 7.40 9.02
CA PHE A 322 12.42 8.25 7.93
C PHE A 322 13.91 8.06 7.63
N ALA A 323 14.75 7.99 8.66
CA ALA A 323 16.18 7.73 8.49
C ALA A 323 16.44 6.33 7.89
N ALA A 324 15.65 5.33 8.27
CA ALA A 324 15.78 3.97 7.77
C ALA A 324 15.54 3.88 6.25
N GLN A 325 14.52 4.57 5.71
CA GLN A 325 14.28 4.57 4.26
C GLN A 325 15.45 5.19 3.46
N LEU A 326 16.13 6.18 4.03
CA LEU A 326 17.28 6.83 3.38
C LEU A 326 18.53 5.95 3.30
N MET A 327 18.55 4.83 4.03
CA MET A 327 19.65 3.85 3.93
C MET A 327 19.58 3.00 2.65
N TYR A 328 18.56 3.18 1.82
CA TYR A 328 18.40 2.52 0.53
C TYR A 328 18.52 3.51 -0.63
N PRO A 329 19.72 4.00 -0.94
CA PRO A 329 19.94 5.08 -1.92
C PRO A 329 19.58 4.71 -3.36
N ALA A 330 19.31 3.44 -3.64
CA ALA A 330 18.78 2.99 -4.94
C ALA A 330 17.29 3.33 -5.14
N VAL A 331 16.59 3.76 -4.08
CA VAL A 331 15.18 4.17 -4.12
C VAL A 331 15.10 5.68 -3.97
N ASP A 332 14.53 6.37 -4.95
CA ASP A 332 14.32 7.81 -4.98
C ASP A 332 12.87 8.20 -5.33
N THR A 333 11.97 7.26 -5.15
CA THR A 333 10.53 7.45 -5.37
C THR A 333 9.78 7.20 -4.06
N TYR A 334 8.87 8.10 -3.71
CA TYR A 334 8.26 8.11 -2.38
C TYR A 334 6.77 8.44 -2.42
N GLU A 335 5.99 7.72 -1.65
CA GLU A 335 4.75 8.26 -1.11
C GLU A 335 5.13 9.10 0.11
N VAL A 336 5.04 10.42 -0.04
CA VAL A 336 5.64 11.35 0.93
C VAL A 336 4.79 11.52 2.18
N MET A 337 3.52 11.19 2.12
CA MET A 337 2.59 11.27 3.24
C MET A 337 1.29 10.54 2.92
N PRO A 338 0.78 9.65 3.78
CA PRO A 338 -0.59 9.16 3.67
C PRO A 338 -1.54 10.14 4.34
N TRP A 339 -2.71 10.36 3.74
CA TRP A 339 -3.82 11.08 4.38
C TRP A 339 -3.47 12.43 5.02
N PRO A 340 -3.07 13.48 4.27
CA PRO A 340 -2.73 14.79 4.83
C PRO A 340 -3.83 15.41 5.70
N ASP A 341 -5.10 15.17 5.35
CA ASP A 341 -6.25 15.62 6.12
C ASP A 341 -6.30 14.95 7.51
N ARG A 342 -6.07 13.64 7.60
CA ARG A 342 -5.93 12.91 8.86
C ARG A 342 -4.79 13.51 9.69
N ILE A 343 -3.63 13.70 9.10
CA ILE A 343 -2.42 14.14 9.79
C ILE A 343 -2.54 15.59 10.26
N TYR A 344 -2.85 16.52 9.38
CA TYR A 344 -2.83 17.96 9.73
C TYR A 344 -4.12 18.45 10.39
N GLN A 345 -5.26 17.81 10.16
CA GLN A 345 -6.55 18.24 10.69
C GLN A 345 -7.11 17.30 11.76
N GLY A 346 -6.52 16.11 11.93
CA GLY A 346 -6.95 15.12 12.91
C GLY A 346 -6.78 15.60 14.36
N LEU A 347 -7.59 15.02 15.23
CA LEU A 347 -7.51 15.17 16.68
C LEU A 347 -7.02 13.87 17.28
N TYR A 348 -5.88 13.90 17.92
CA TYR A 348 -5.21 12.73 18.48
C TYR A 348 -5.29 12.73 19.99
N GLN A 349 -5.56 11.56 20.56
CA GLN A 349 -5.55 11.35 22.00
C GLN A 349 -4.11 11.51 22.51
N VAL A 350 -3.92 12.41 23.48
CA VAL A 350 -2.63 12.58 24.17
C VAL A 350 -2.49 11.50 25.24
N ALA A 351 -1.42 10.72 25.19
CA ALA A 351 -1.18 9.65 26.15
C ALA A 351 -1.25 10.13 27.61
N GLY A 352 -1.92 9.35 28.44
CA GLY A 352 -2.09 9.66 29.87
C GLY A 352 -3.06 10.81 30.19
N THR A 353 -3.84 11.28 29.20
CA THR A 353 -4.84 12.34 29.40
C THR A 353 -6.13 12.03 28.66
N ASP A 354 -7.23 12.71 29.00
CA ASP A 354 -8.49 12.66 28.25
C ASP A 354 -8.56 13.71 27.13
N ARG A 355 -7.48 14.42 26.88
CA ARG A 355 -7.43 15.49 25.88
C ARG A 355 -7.10 14.95 24.50
N LYS A 356 -7.74 15.54 23.49
CA LYS A 356 -7.40 15.36 22.08
C LYS A 356 -6.79 16.65 21.55
N GLU A 357 -5.67 16.55 20.89
CA GLU A 357 -4.93 17.69 20.37
C GLU A 357 -4.60 17.49 18.88
N ARG A 358 -4.46 18.58 18.16
CA ARG A 358 -3.89 18.58 16.81
C ARG A 358 -2.38 18.47 16.90
N ILE A 359 -1.79 18.04 15.80
CA ILE A 359 -0.34 18.00 15.65
C ILE A 359 0.31 19.35 15.99
N PRO A 360 1.37 19.39 16.83
CA PRO A 360 2.10 20.62 17.11
C PRO A 360 2.78 21.21 15.88
N ARG A 361 2.89 22.54 15.86
CA ARG A 361 3.45 23.27 14.73
C ARG A 361 4.90 22.87 14.42
N ASP A 362 5.72 22.63 15.43
CA ASP A 362 7.11 22.23 15.24
C ASP A 362 7.21 20.85 14.60
N TYR A 363 6.33 19.90 14.97
CA TYR A 363 6.29 18.59 14.35
C TYR A 363 5.77 18.66 12.91
N SER A 364 4.71 19.41 12.65
CA SER A 364 4.22 19.62 11.27
C SER A 364 5.28 20.31 10.38
N THR A 365 6.04 21.25 10.92
CA THR A 365 7.17 21.88 10.21
C THR A 365 8.26 20.86 9.89
N GLN A 366 8.60 19.98 10.83
CA GLN A 366 9.56 18.91 10.59
C GLN A 366 9.10 17.98 9.46
N MET A 367 7.83 17.60 9.44
CA MET A 367 7.29 16.78 8.33
C MET A 367 7.41 17.50 6.98
N GLN A 368 7.15 18.80 6.91
CA GLN A 368 7.32 19.58 5.68
C GLN A 368 8.77 19.57 5.19
N ILE A 369 9.74 19.68 6.11
CA ILE A 369 11.17 19.58 5.78
C ILE A 369 11.48 18.19 5.21
N MET A 370 10.99 17.13 5.86
CA MET A 370 11.18 15.74 5.40
C MET A 370 10.57 15.51 4.01
N VAL A 371 9.34 15.96 3.78
CA VAL A 371 8.67 15.89 2.47
C VAL A 371 9.49 16.61 1.40
N ASN A 372 10.01 17.81 1.70
CA ASN A 372 10.87 18.52 0.77
C ASN A 372 12.16 17.75 0.48
N THR A 373 12.76 17.14 1.49
CA THR A 373 13.97 16.31 1.32
C THR A 373 13.70 15.14 0.36
N LEU A 374 12.59 14.43 0.52
CA LEU A 374 12.23 13.32 -0.37
C LEU A 374 11.99 13.79 -1.81
N ASN A 375 11.39 14.96 -2.00
CA ASN A 375 11.22 15.55 -3.33
C ASN A 375 12.55 15.90 -4.01
N ASP A 376 13.58 16.22 -3.24
CA ASP A 376 14.86 16.70 -3.77
C ASP A 376 15.92 15.59 -3.96
N ILE A 377 15.76 14.41 -3.35
CA ILE A 377 16.68 13.26 -3.51
C ILE A 377 16.76 12.79 -4.96
N ARG A 378 17.96 12.42 -5.40
CA ARG A 378 18.25 11.85 -6.72
C ARG A 378 19.22 10.69 -6.60
N THR A 379 18.84 9.52 -7.14
CA THR A 379 19.75 8.34 -7.17
C THR A 379 20.99 8.57 -8.00
N SER A 380 20.90 9.39 -9.06
CA SER A 380 22.04 9.73 -9.91
C SER A 380 23.17 10.48 -9.21
N GLU A 381 22.86 11.08 -8.05
CA GLU A 381 23.83 11.84 -7.24
C GLU A 381 24.43 10.97 -6.13
N THR A 382 23.98 9.72 -5.99
CA THR A 382 24.37 8.83 -4.90
C THR A 382 25.32 7.75 -5.39
N GLN A 383 26.47 7.61 -4.74
CA GLN A 383 27.42 6.52 -4.96
C GLN A 383 27.38 5.55 -3.79
N VAL A 384 27.19 4.29 -4.09
CA VAL A 384 27.23 3.19 -3.10
C VAL A 384 28.47 2.35 -3.38
N SER A 385 29.27 2.11 -2.36
CA SER A 385 30.47 1.29 -2.45
C SER A 385 30.63 0.44 -1.18
N GLY A 386 31.41 -0.63 -1.28
CA GLY A 386 31.71 -1.53 -0.17
C GLY A 386 31.08 -2.90 -0.35
N THR A 387 30.96 -3.63 0.75
CA THR A 387 30.36 -4.98 0.74
C THR A 387 28.83 -4.92 0.79
N HIS A 388 28.16 -5.89 0.15
CA HIS A 388 26.73 -6.14 0.32
C HIS A 388 26.40 -6.75 1.69
N GLY A 389 27.39 -7.23 2.42
CA GLY A 389 27.22 -7.82 3.75
C GLY A 389 26.78 -9.28 3.72
N ILE A 390 25.81 -9.61 4.56
CA ILE A 390 25.29 -10.97 4.74
C ILE A 390 23.87 -11.03 4.25
N GLY A 391 23.58 -11.97 3.31
CA GLY A 391 22.25 -12.26 2.84
C GLY A 391 21.47 -13.11 3.85
N VAL A 392 20.24 -12.68 4.17
CA VAL A 392 19.29 -13.44 4.98
C VAL A 392 18.12 -13.87 4.09
N LEU A 393 17.99 -15.18 3.87
CA LEU A 393 16.95 -15.72 3.01
C LEU A 393 15.59 -15.67 3.70
N MET A 394 14.58 -15.27 2.93
CA MET A 394 13.17 -15.26 3.29
C MET A 394 12.35 -15.93 2.20
N ALA A 395 11.22 -16.53 2.59
CA ALA A 395 10.31 -17.18 1.65
C ALA A 395 8.85 -16.94 2.05
N ASN A 396 7.99 -16.74 1.07
CA ASN A 396 6.54 -16.58 1.29
C ASN A 396 5.92 -17.78 2.03
N SER A 397 6.53 -18.94 1.93
CA SER A 397 6.10 -20.14 2.67
C SER A 397 6.14 -20.00 4.20
N LEU A 398 6.82 -18.98 4.74
CA LEU A 398 6.73 -18.61 6.15
C LEU A 398 5.28 -18.31 6.57
N MET A 399 4.48 -17.71 5.71
CA MET A 399 3.06 -17.44 5.95
C MET A 399 2.21 -18.72 5.91
N PHE A 400 2.66 -19.78 5.22
CA PHE A 400 1.85 -20.99 5.04
C PHE A 400 1.97 -21.98 6.21
N GLN A 401 3.06 -21.92 6.94
CA GLN A 401 3.41 -22.92 7.96
C GLN A 401 2.90 -22.58 9.36
N ARG A 402 2.40 -21.37 9.56
CA ARG A 402 1.86 -20.97 10.87
C ARG A 402 0.51 -21.61 11.09
N PHE A 403 0.43 -22.39 12.13
CA PHE A 403 -0.80 -23.04 12.57
C PHE A 403 -1.52 -22.10 13.56
N PRO A 404 -2.66 -21.50 13.20
CA PRO A 404 -3.21 -20.39 13.96
C PRO A 404 -3.66 -20.74 15.38
N ASP A 405 -3.97 -22.03 15.64
CA ASP A 405 -4.48 -22.50 16.92
C ASP A 405 -3.49 -23.40 17.66
N HIS A 406 -2.20 -23.36 17.29
CA HIS A 406 -1.20 -24.25 17.88
C HIS A 406 -0.55 -23.63 19.11
N ASP A 407 -0.91 -24.12 20.29
CA ASP A 407 -0.30 -23.72 21.55
C ASP A 407 1.21 -24.03 21.57
N GLY A 408 2.00 -23.02 21.91
CA GLY A 408 3.45 -23.14 22.08
C GLY A 408 4.28 -23.07 20.80
N TYR A 409 3.70 -22.99 19.64
CA TYR A 409 4.43 -22.76 18.38
C TYR A 409 4.67 -21.26 18.11
N ASP A 410 4.02 -20.42 18.85
CA ASP A 410 3.96 -19.01 18.49
C ASP A 410 5.28 -18.29 18.80
N ASP A 411 6.01 -17.95 17.75
CA ASP A 411 7.05 -16.91 17.76
C ASP A 411 6.57 -15.70 16.95
N PRO A 412 5.49 -15.00 17.40
CA PRO A 412 4.92 -13.89 16.68
C PRO A 412 5.89 -12.72 16.53
N GLN A 413 6.96 -12.75 17.30
CA GLN A 413 7.99 -11.71 17.34
C GLN A 413 9.22 -12.08 16.50
N PHE A 414 9.19 -13.18 15.75
CA PHE A 414 10.28 -13.58 14.88
C PHE A 414 11.65 -13.59 15.56
N SER A 415 11.75 -14.19 16.74
CA SER A 415 12.97 -14.19 17.53
C SER A 415 14.16 -14.78 16.76
N SER A 416 13.94 -15.79 15.94
CA SER A 416 15.00 -16.36 15.08
C SER A 416 15.46 -15.40 14.00
N PHE A 417 14.57 -14.66 13.36
CA PHE A 417 14.90 -13.64 12.37
C PHE A 417 15.67 -12.48 12.99
N TYR A 418 15.15 -11.91 14.06
CA TYR A 418 15.82 -10.82 14.77
C TYR A 418 17.10 -11.27 15.46
N GLY A 419 17.18 -12.50 15.94
CA GLY A 419 18.41 -13.11 16.50
C GLY A 419 19.55 -13.21 15.48
N GLN A 420 19.24 -13.33 14.18
CA GLN A 420 20.23 -13.34 13.11
C GLN A 420 20.58 -11.93 12.62
N THR A 421 19.60 -11.07 12.45
CA THR A 421 19.77 -9.77 11.79
C THR A 421 20.28 -8.67 12.73
N LEU A 422 19.72 -8.55 13.94
CA LEU A 422 20.06 -7.46 14.86
C LEU A 422 21.53 -7.47 15.33
N PRO A 423 22.17 -8.62 15.65
CA PRO A 423 23.58 -8.64 16.01
C PRO A 423 24.50 -8.10 14.91
N LEU A 424 24.14 -8.30 13.64
CA LEU A 424 24.88 -7.78 12.50
C LEU A 424 24.67 -6.27 12.37
N LEU A 425 23.41 -5.82 12.34
CA LEU A 425 23.07 -4.40 12.23
C LEU A 425 23.66 -3.55 13.35
N LYS A 426 23.60 -4.04 14.60
CA LYS A 426 24.19 -3.35 15.77
C LYS A 426 25.69 -3.23 15.73
N ARG A 427 26.38 -4.01 14.90
CA ARG A 427 27.84 -3.92 14.65
C ARG A 427 28.18 -3.21 13.36
N GLY A 428 27.20 -2.63 12.66
CA GLY A 428 27.41 -1.95 11.37
C GLY A 428 27.74 -2.90 10.23
N ILE A 429 27.42 -4.19 10.36
CA ILE A 429 27.55 -5.17 9.28
C ILE A 429 26.31 -5.08 8.41
N PRO A 430 26.45 -4.80 7.11
CA PRO A 430 25.31 -4.75 6.21
C PRO A 430 24.54 -6.08 6.16
N VAL A 431 23.22 -6.00 6.15
CA VAL A 431 22.32 -7.14 6.00
C VAL A 431 21.46 -6.90 4.77
N GLU A 432 21.47 -7.84 3.86
CA GLU A 432 20.60 -7.84 2.69
C GLU A 432 19.55 -8.95 2.85
N LEU A 433 18.27 -8.59 2.81
CA LEU A 433 17.20 -9.57 2.80
C LEU A 433 16.98 -10.06 1.38
N VAL A 434 16.84 -11.37 1.22
CA VAL A 434 16.72 -12.01 -0.10
C VAL A 434 15.49 -12.89 -0.12
N HIS A 435 14.51 -12.53 -0.95
CA HIS A 435 13.36 -13.39 -1.22
C HIS A 435 13.75 -14.56 -2.12
N MET A 436 13.16 -15.71 -1.84
CA MET A 436 13.40 -16.93 -2.64
C MET A 436 12.48 -17.00 -3.87
N GLU A 437 11.38 -16.25 -3.87
CA GLU A 437 10.39 -16.16 -4.97
C GLU A 437 10.78 -15.21 -6.07
#